data_085ce083147d17a76e43de5d7e10f23d
#
_entry.id   085ce083147d17a76e43de5d7e10f23d
#
_cell.length_a   1.000
_cell.length_b   1.000
_cell.length_c   1.000
_cell.angle_alpha   90.00
_cell.angle_beta   90.00
_cell.angle_gamma   90.00
#
_symmetry.space_group_name_H-M   'P 1'
#
loop_
_entity.id
_entity.type
_entity.pdbx_description
1 polymer ?
#
loop_
_entity_poly.entity_id
_entity_poly.type
_entity_poly.pdbx_seq_one_letter_code
_entity_poly.pdbx_strand_id
1 'polypeptide(L)'
;FPYTTLFRSGVLTQYQPLRLNAHIGIGIPWDLDRNIGGVTVLPPYEKSTNSEWYTGTANAIYQNLEYMESYNPDYVLILSGDHIYKMDYEVMLDFHKENNADVTIAAMPVPIEEASRFGIVITDENNRITEFEEKPAHPRSNLASMGIYIFSWPVLKEALIALKDQNSCDFGKHILPYCKEKGQRLFAYEYNGYWKDVGTLGSYWEANMELIDIIPEFNLYEEFWKIYTKGDIIPPQYISADAVTDKCLIG
;
A
#
# COMPACT_ATOMS: atom_id res chain seq x y z
N PHE A 1 5.99 -11.54 9.70
CA PHE A 1 4.66 -12.17 10.03
C PHE A 1 4.90 -13.62 10.44
N PRO A 2 5.16 -13.91 11.72
CA PRO A 2 5.60 -15.26 12.08
C PRO A 2 4.49 -16.33 12.08
N TYR A 3 3.20 -16.00 12.09
CA TYR A 3 2.16 -17.01 12.35
C TYR A 3 0.85 -16.88 11.57
N THR A 4 0.73 -16.01 10.58
CA THR A 4 -0.51 -15.94 9.82
C THR A 4 -0.47 -16.87 8.62
N THR A 5 -0.82 -18.11 8.84
CA THR A 5 -1.10 -19.13 7.81
C THR A 5 -2.22 -18.72 6.83
N LEU A 6 -2.75 -17.51 6.95
CA LEU A 6 -3.94 -17.05 6.25
C LEU A 6 -3.72 -15.81 5.34
N PHE A 7 -2.52 -15.23 5.34
CA PHE A 7 -2.25 -14.14 4.39
C PHE A 7 -2.07 -14.68 2.98
N ARG A 8 -2.87 -14.14 2.08
CA ARG A 8 -2.78 -14.35 0.63
C ARG A 8 -2.56 -13.02 -0.02
N SER A 9 -1.49 -12.89 -0.77
CA SER A 9 -1.10 -11.63 -1.38
C SER A 9 -1.35 -11.68 -2.88
N GLY A 10 -2.17 -10.77 -3.38
CA GLY A 10 -2.32 -10.51 -4.81
C GLY A 10 -1.52 -9.28 -5.20
N VAL A 11 -0.60 -9.38 -6.15
CA VAL A 11 0.16 -8.25 -6.66
C VAL A 11 -0.34 -7.91 -8.06
N LEU A 12 -1.00 -6.76 -8.17
CA LEU A 12 -1.55 -6.27 -9.42
C LEU A 12 -0.44 -5.58 -10.22
N THR A 13 -0.14 -6.11 -11.40
CA THR A 13 0.97 -5.61 -12.25
C THR A 13 0.41 -5.21 -13.61
N GLN A 14 0.85 -4.05 -14.15
CA GLN A 14 0.40 -3.57 -15.45
C GLN A 14 1.52 -2.98 -16.30
N TYR A 15 2.30 -2.06 -15.74
CA TYR A 15 3.37 -1.36 -16.47
C TYR A 15 4.68 -2.13 -16.41
N GLN A 16 5.29 -2.40 -17.55
CA GLN A 16 6.54 -3.17 -17.68
C GLN A 16 6.57 -4.43 -16.79
N PRO A 17 5.55 -5.29 -16.85
CA PRO A 17 5.33 -6.34 -15.85
C PRO A 17 6.43 -7.40 -15.86
N LEU A 18 7.18 -7.56 -16.94
CA LEU A 18 8.16 -8.63 -17.09
C LEU A 18 9.23 -8.63 -15.98
N ARG A 19 9.81 -7.46 -15.69
CA ARG A 19 10.84 -7.33 -14.65
C ARG A 19 10.26 -7.52 -13.26
N LEU A 20 9.10 -6.88 -13.00
CA LEU A 20 8.42 -6.98 -11.71
C LEU A 20 7.97 -8.42 -11.44
N ASN A 21 7.35 -9.07 -12.42
CA ASN A 21 6.91 -10.46 -12.29
C ASN A 21 8.10 -11.41 -12.09
N ALA A 22 9.22 -11.19 -12.79
CA ALA A 22 10.45 -11.97 -12.60
C ALA A 22 11.09 -11.73 -11.23
N HIS A 23 10.98 -10.52 -10.68
CA HIS A 23 11.46 -10.19 -9.34
C HIS A 23 10.61 -10.87 -8.27
N ILE A 24 9.29 -10.78 -8.36
CA ILE A 24 8.35 -11.40 -7.43
C ILE A 24 8.44 -12.93 -7.53
N GLY A 25 8.46 -13.47 -8.75
CA GLY A 25 8.46 -14.92 -9.00
C GLY A 25 7.31 -15.61 -8.26
N ILE A 26 7.62 -16.68 -7.55
CA ILE A 26 6.67 -17.40 -6.69
C ILE A 26 6.77 -16.95 -5.21
N GLY A 27 7.56 -15.92 -4.92
CA GLY A 27 7.65 -15.35 -3.58
C GLY A 27 8.69 -15.93 -2.63
N ILE A 28 9.64 -16.73 -3.14
CA ILE A 28 10.69 -17.38 -2.33
C ILE A 28 11.41 -16.40 -1.37
N PRO A 29 11.87 -15.21 -1.81
CA PRO A 29 12.60 -14.30 -0.92
C PRO A 29 11.79 -13.83 0.28
N TRP A 30 10.46 -13.91 0.21
CA TRP A 30 9.54 -13.45 1.24
C TRP A 30 8.82 -14.57 1.99
N ASP A 31 9.24 -15.84 1.80
CA ASP A 31 8.57 -17.04 2.35
C ASP A 31 7.08 -17.13 1.93
N LEU A 32 6.78 -16.74 0.68
CA LEU A 32 5.44 -16.73 0.09
C LEU A 32 5.24 -17.80 -1.01
N ASP A 33 6.18 -18.73 -1.18
CA ASP A 33 6.12 -19.86 -2.11
C ASP A 33 5.36 -21.07 -1.53
N ARG A 34 4.21 -20.80 -0.92
CA ARG A 34 3.44 -21.80 -0.17
C ARG A 34 2.36 -22.46 -1.03
N ASN A 35 2.08 -23.72 -0.77
CA ASN A 35 0.99 -24.46 -1.43
C ASN A 35 -0.40 -23.90 -1.09
N ILE A 36 -0.56 -23.31 0.10
CA ILE A 36 -1.79 -22.66 0.57
C ILE A 36 -1.43 -21.26 1.06
N GLY A 37 -2.00 -20.25 0.44
CA GLY A 37 -1.62 -18.84 0.67
C GLY A 37 -0.53 -18.41 -0.30
N GLY A 38 0.40 -17.55 0.17
CA GLY A 38 1.52 -17.08 -0.62
C GLY A 38 1.19 -15.89 -1.51
N VAL A 39 1.99 -15.66 -2.56
CA VAL A 39 1.83 -14.54 -3.50
C VAL A 39 1.34 -15.01 -4.85
N THR A 40 0.39 -14.27 -5.42
CA THR A 40 -0.10 -14.44 -6.79
C THR A 40 0.08 -13.12 -7.54
N VAL A 41 0.71 -13.18 -8.71
CA VAL A 41 0.79 -12.03 -9.60
C VAL A 41 -0.49 -11.98 -10.45
N LEU A 42 -1.15 -10.83 -10.44
CA LEU A 42 -2.44 -10.59 -11.08
C LEU A 42 -2.27 -9.50 -12.17
N PRO A 43 -1.85 -9.87 -13.39
CA PRO A 43 -1.82 -8.95 -14.52
C PRO A 43 -3.24 -8.76 -15.07
N PRO A 44 -3.51 -7.65 -15.78
CA PRO A 44 -4.74 -7.55 -16.57
C PRO A 44 -4.76 -8.66 -17.62
N TYR A 45 -5.94 -9.24 -17.85
CA TYR A 45 -6.11 -10.33 -18.81
C TYR A 45 -7.29 -10.09 -19.73
N GLU A 46 -7.22 -10.68 -20.91
CA GLU A 46 -8.29 -10.63 -21.89
C GLU A 46 -9.44 -11.54 -21.45
N LYS A 47 -10.63 -10.96 -21.29
CA LYS A 47 -11.87 -11.71 -21.19
C LYS A 47 -12.41 -11.94 -22.60
N SER A 48 -13.16 -13.03 -22.82
CA SER A 48 -13.64 -13.46 -24.15
C SER A 48 -14.38 -12.39 -24.95
N THR A 49 -14.77 -11.28 -24.35
CA THR A 49 -15.52 -10.18 -24.99
C THR A 49 -14.81 -8.83 -24.94
N ASN A 50 -13.88 -8.60 -24.00
CA ASN A 50 -13.17 -7.32 -23.86
C ASN A 50 -11.79 -7.55 -23.24
N SER A 51 -10.76 -6.93 -23.82
CA SER A 51 -9.44 -6.80 -23.22
C SER A 51 -9.35 -5.43 -22.56
N GLU A 52 -9.34 -5.38 -21.25
CA GLU A 52 -9.32 -4.10 -20.53
C GLU A 52 -8.12 -3.99 -19.62
N TRP A 53 -7.31 -2.95 -19.86
CA TRP A 53 -6.30 -2.50 -18.90
C TRP A 53 -6.97 -2.04 -17.61
N TYR A 54 -6.24 -2.08 -16.50
CA TYR A 54 -6.71 -1.48 -15.25
C TYR A 54 -6.87 0.04 -15.42
N THR A 55 -8.07 0.53 -15.26
CA THR A 55 -8.44 1.95 -15.41
C THR A 55 -8.69 2.57 -14.03
N GLY A 56 -7.65 2.57 -13.19
CA GLY A 56 -7.71 3.09 -11.81
C GLY A 56 -7.49 2.00 -10.76
N THR A 57 -7.14 2.43 -9.57
CA THR A 57 -6.73 1.55 -8.47
C THR A 57 -7.85 0.62 -8.01
N ALA A 58 -9.08 1.10 -7.91
CA ALA A 58 -10.22 0.28 -7.52
C ALA A 58 -10.71 -0.61 -8.67
N ASN A 59 -10.58 -0.16 -9.93
CA ASN A 59 -10.89 -1.00 -11.09
C ASN A 59 -9.95 -2.22 -11.14
N ALA A 60 -8.67 -2.06 -10.82
CA ALA A 60 -7.73 -3.17 -10.75
C ALA A 60 -8.18 -4.25 -9.73
N ILE A 61 -8.68 -3.82 -8.57
CA ILE A 61 -9.22 -4.73 -7.56
C ILE A 61 -10.53 -5.38 -8.07
N TYR A 62 -11.41 -4.60 -8.70
CA TYR A 62 -12.67 -5.11 -9.25
C TYR A 62 -12.45 -6.21 -10.28
N GLN A 63 -11.50 -6.03 -11.19
CA GLN A 63 -11.20 -7.05 -12.22
C GLN A 63 -10.73 -8.38 -11.63
N ASN A 64 -10.20 -8.36 -10.39
CA ASN A 64 -9.71 -9.52 -9.65
C ASN A 64 -10.66 -9.95 -8.51
N LEU A 65 -11.92 -9.56 -8.58
CA LEU A 65 -12.94 -9.87 -7.57
C LEU A 65 -13.09 -11.38 -7.34
N GLU A 66 -13.12 -12.16 -8.42
CA GLU A 66 -13.24 -13.63 -8.39
C GLU A 66 -12.07 -14.27 -7.63
N TYR A 67 -10.84 -13.75 -7.80
CA TYR A 67 -9.68 -14.20 -7.04
C TYR A 67 -9.90 -14.02 -5.53
N MET A 68 -10.39 -12.86 -5.10
CA MET A 68 -10.67 -12.62 -3.68
C MET A 68 -11.84 -13.46 -3.18
N GLU A 69 -12.91 -13.58 -3.96
CA GLU A 69 -14.09 -14.40 -3.62
C GLU A 69 -13.75 -15.87 -3.38
N SER A 70 -12.79 -16.42 -4.15
CA SER A 70 -12.35 -17.81 -3.99
C SER A 70 -11.80 -18.13 -2.60
N TYR A 71 -11.41 -17.10 -1.84
CA TYR A 71 -10.88 -17.23 -0.49
C TYR A 71 -11.88 -16.86 0.60
N ASN A 72 -13.00 -16.23 0.24
CA ASN A 72 -14.01 -15.76 1.17
C ASN A 72 -13.41 -15.06 2.41
N PRO A 73 -12.64 -13.97 2.24
CA PRO A 73 -11.99 -13.29 3.36
C PRO A 73 -12.99 -12.53 4.22
N ASP A 74 -12.69 -12.34 5.51
CA ASP A 74 -13.43 -11.43 6.36
C ASP A 74 -13.02 -9.97 6.10
N TYR A 75 -11.72 -9.76 5.87
CA TYR A 75 -11.10 -8.45 5.67
C TYR A 75 -10.16 -8.46 4.47
N VAL A 76 -10.06 -7.32 3.81
CA VAL A 76 -9.13 -7.09 2.70
C VAL A 76 -8.25 -5.89 3.02
N LEU A 77 -6.93 -6.12 3.01
CA LEU A 77 -5.93 -5.08 3.13
C LEU A 77 -5.49 -4.65 1.73
N ILE A 78 -5.64 -3.37 1.43
CA ILE A 78 -5.22 -2.73 0.17
C ILE A 78 -3.97 -1.90 0.46
N LEU A 79 -2.92 -2.10 -0.33
CA LEU A 79 -1.64 -1.43 -0.18
C LEU A 79 -1.23 -0.76 -1.49
N SER A 80 -0.62 0.42 -1.39
CA SER A 80 0.13 1.04 -2.48
C SER A 80 1.49 0.36 -2.64
N GLY A 81 1.99 0.27 -3.87
CA GLY A 81 3.25 -0.42 -4.19
C GLY A 81 4.48 0.47 -4.23
N ASP A 82 4.33 1.80 -4.06
CA ASP A 82 5.38 2.80 -4.23
C ASP A 82 5.69 3.60 -2.95
N HIS A 83 5.33 3.07 -1.80
CA HIS A 83 5.58 3.68 -0.50
C HIS A 83 6.64 2.92 0.30
N ILE A 84 7.47 3.66 1.03
CA ILE A 84 8.49 3.12 1.92
C ILE A 84 8.03 3.34 3.37
N TYR A 85 7.82 2.25 4.10
CA TYR A 85 7.40 2.27 5.50
C TYR A 85 7.54 0.87 6.14
N LYS A 86 7.42 0.81 7.46
CA LYS A 86 7.24 -0.43 8.21
C LYS A 86 5.99 -0.31 9.07
N MET A 87 5.00 -1.12 8.81
CA MET A 87 3.74 -1.12 9.57
C MET A 87 3.36 -2.53 9.98
N ASP A 88 2.99 -2.70 11.25
CA ASP A 88 2.32 -3.91 11.71
C ASP A 88 0.83 -3.82 11.37
N TYR A 89 0.43 -4.55 10.35
CA TYR A 89 -0.96 -4.55 9.89
C TYR A 89 -1.91 -5.27 10.86
N GLU A 90 -1.40 -6.11 11.76
CA GLU A 90 -2.22 -6.75 12.79
C GLU A 90 -2.76 -5.72 13.76
N VAL A 91 -1.93 -4.77 14.20
CA VAL A 91 -2.35 -3.65 15.04
C VAL A 91 -3.43 -2.79 14.37
N MET A 92 -3.26 -2.50 13.07
CA MET A 92 -4.28 -1.78 12.31
C MET A 92 -5.57 -2.58 12.14
N LEU A 93 -5.48 -3.91 11.98
CA LEU A 93 -6.64 -4.79 11.89
C LEU A 93 -7.38 -4.91 13.23
N ASP A 94 -6.65 -4.95 14.34
CA ASP A 94 -7.26 -4.96 15.65
C ASP A 94 -7.98 -3.64 15.94
N PHE A 95 -7.38 -2.51 15.59
CA PHE A 95 -8.07 -1.21 15.62
C PHE A 95 -9.36 -1.22 14.77
N HIS A 96 -9.32 -1.80 13.58
CA HIS A 96 -10.50 -1.95 12.70
C HIS A 96 -11.63 -2.73 13.39
N LYS A 97 -11.27 -3.85 14.03
CA LYS A 97 -12.23 -4.72 14.74
C LYS A 97 -12.78 -4.05 15.99
N GLU A 98 -11.92 -3.43 16.82
CA GLU A 98 -12.30 -2.76 18.07
C GLU A 98 -13.30 -1.63 17.83
N ASN A 99 -13.12 -0.87 16.74
CA ASN A 99 -14.04 0.18 16.33
C ASN A 99 -15.26 -0.34 15.56
N ASN A 100 -15.36 -1.64 15.32
CA ASN A 100 -16.35 -2.22 14.42
C ASN A 100 -16.40 -1.48 13.08
N ALA A 101 -15.24 -1.09 12.55
CA ALA A 101 -15.14 -0.32 11.34
C ALA A 101 -15.58 -1.12 10.10
N ASP A 102 -16.11 -0.43 9.11
CA ASP A 102 -16.37 -0.98 7.78
C ASP A 102 -15.20 -0.69 6.85
N VAL A 103 -14.54 0.46 7.09
CA VAL A 103 -13.32 0.88 6.41
C VAL A 103 -12.37 1.53 7.42
N THR A 104 -11.12 1.14 7.41
CA THR A 104 -10.04 1.84 8.15
C THR A 104 -9.00 2.34 7.16
N ILE A 105 -8.63 3.60 7.29
CA ILE A 105 -7.61 4.28 6.47
C ILE A 105 -6.40 4.55 7.34
N ALA A 106 -5.23 4.05 6.97
CA ALA A 106 -4.00 4.50 7.61
C ALA A 106 -3.70 5.94 7.17
N ALA A 107 -3.45 6.80 8.14
CA ALA A 107 -3.19 8.21 7.92
C ALA A 107 -2.08 8.71 8.84
N MET A 108 -1.36 9.74 8.40
CA MET A 108 -0.35 10.39 9.21
C MET A 108 -0.34 11.91 8.96
N PRO A 109 0.08 12.70 9.95
CA PRO A 109 0.23 14.14 9.77
C PRO A 109 1.41 14.43 8.84
N VAL A 110 1.19 15.30 7.85
CA VAL A 110 2.22 15.80 6.93
C VAL A 110 2.30 17.32 7.03
N PRO A 111 3.40 17.96 6.55
CA PRO A 111 3.44 19.40 6.40
C PRO A 111 2.26 19.90 5.55
N ILE A 112 1.60 20.96 5.99
CA ILE A 112 0.37 21.45 5.32
C ILE A 112 0.62 21.86 3.86
N GLU A 113 1.85 22.27 3.55
CA GLU A 113 2.29 22.65 2.21
C GLU A 113 2.29 21.45 1.25
N GLU A 114 2.49 20.24 1.78
CA GLU A 114 2.52 18.99 1.02
C GLU A 114 1.15 18.30 0.97
N ALA A 115 0.24 18.67 1.86
CA ALA A 115 -1.05 18.01 2.04
C ALA A 115 -1.89 17.94 0.76
N SER A 116 -1.75 18.93 -0.15
CA SER A 116 -2.45 18.95 -1.43
C SER A 116 -2.08 17.79 -2.39
N ARG A 117 -0.99 17.06 -2.12
CA ARG A 117 -0.56 15.91 -2.92
C ARG A 117 -1.33 14.64 -2.58
N PHE A 118 -1.95 14.59 -1.41
CA PHE A 118 -2.55 13.40 -0.83
C PHE A 118 -4.07 13.50 -0.70
N GLY A 119 -4.70 12.37 -0.48
CA GLY A 119 -6.05 12.33 0.07
C GLY A 119 -6.01 12.81 1.52
N ILE A 120 -6.85 13.77 1.88
CA ILE A 120 -6.88 14.38 3.21
C ILE A 120 -8.08 13.86 4.00
N VAL A 121 -7.80 13.45 5.23
CA VAL A 121 -8.77 12.89 6.15
C VAL A 121 -9.13 13.95 7.20
N ILE A 122 -10.42 14.11 7.46
CA ILE A 122 -10.93 14.94 8.54
C ILE A 122 -11.70 14.02 9.50
N THR A 123 -11.32 14.03 10.77
CA THR A 123 -11.87 13.13 11.79
C THR A 123 -12.56 13.88 12.92
N ASP A 124 -13.39 13.18 13.63
CA ASP A 124 -13.86 13.60 14.96
C ASP A 124 -12.88 13.16 16.08
N GLU A 125 -13.23 13.42 17.33
CA GLU A 125 -12.43 13.10 18.52
C GLU A 125 -12.20 11.57 18.72
N ASN A 126 -12.98 10.74 18.06
CA ASN A 126 -12.90 9.28 18.11
C ASN A 126 -12.23 8.68 16.88
N ASN A 127 -11.49 9.46 16.11
CA ASN A 127 -10.86 9.07 14.85
C ASN A 127 -11.88 8.60 13.77
N ARG A 128 -13.17 8.87 13.93
CA ARG A 128 -14.15 8.58 12.89
C ARG A 128 -14.02 9.62 11.78
N ILE A 129 -13.96 9.16 10.55
CA ILE A 129 -13.80 10.04 9.38
C ILE A 129 -15.13 10.74 9.10
N THR A 130 -15.11 12.05 9.24
CA THR A 130 -16.25 12.92 8.94
C THR A 130 -16.21 13.39 7.49
N GLU A 131 -15.01 13.61 6.93
CA GLU A 131 -14.82 14.03 5.55
C GLU A 131 -13.53 13.44 4.96
N PHE A 132 -13.53 13.25 3.65
CA PHE A 132 -12.37 12.86 2.87
C PHE A 132 -12.28 13.74 1.63
N GLU A 133 -11.10 14.33 1.40
CA GLU A 133 -10.84 15.21 0.26
C GLU A 133 -9.68 14.65 -0.57
N GLU A 134 -9.93 14.28 -1.81
CA GLU A 134 -8.88 13.75 -2.70
C GLU A 134 -8.09 14.89 -3.34
N LYS A 135 -6.84 15.05 -2.92
CA LYS A 135 -5.88 16.04 -3.45
C LYS A 135 -6.46 17.46 -3.52
N PRO A 136 -6.94 18.01 -2.40
CA PRO A 136 -7.56 19.32 -2.38
C PRO A 136 -6.54 20.42 -2.65
N ALA A 137 -6.92 21.45 -3.43
CA ALA A 137 -6.07 22.62 -3.66
C ALA A 137 -5.80 23.43 -2.38
N HIS A 138 -6.75 23.40 -1.44
CA HIS A 138 -6.68 24.07 -0.14
C HIS A 138 -7.08 23.07 0.96
N PRO A 139 -6.13 22.26 1.47
CA PRO A 139 -6.43 21.24 2.45
C PRO A 139 -6.88 21.85 3.77
N ARG A 140 -7.96 21.28 4.35
CA ARG A 140 -8.53 21.71 5.64
C ARG A 140 -7.95 20.95 6.84
N SER A 141 -7.16 19.91 6.58
CA SER A 141 -6.44 19.13 7.56
C SER A 141 -5.07 18.74 6.99
N ASN A 142 -4.15 18.40 7.84
CA ASN A 142 -2.84 17.86 7.46
C ASN A 142 -2.74 16.35 7.64
N LEU A 143 -3.84 15.68 7.99
CA LEU A 143 -3.87 14.23 8.15
C LEU A 143 -4.02 13.58 6.77
N ALA A 144 -2.90 13.11 6.22
CA ALA A 144 -2.82 12.53 4.89
C ALA A 144 -3.09 11.02 4.91
N SER A 145 -3.91 10.56 3.99
CA SER A 145 -4.10 9.13 3.73
C SER A 145 -2.81 8.54 3.14
N MET A 146 -2.35 7.46 3.72
CA MET A 146 -1.18 6.72 3.23
C MET A 146 -1.50 5.78 2.06
N GLY A 147 -2.73 5.75 1.55
CA GLY A 147 -3.11 4.78 0.51
C GLY A 147 -3.14 3.33 1.01
N ILE A 148 -3.26 3.14 2.30
CA ILE A 148 -3.35 1.85 2.98
C ILE A 148 -4.73 1.75 3.61
N TYR A 149 -5.48 0.71 3.24
CA TYR A 149 -6.87 0.55 3.66
C TYR A 149 -7.13 -0.86 4.17
N ILE A 150 -7.93 -0.99 5.24
CA ILE A 150 -8.57 -2.24 5.61
C ILE A 150 -10.07 -2.08 5.37
N PHE A 151 -10.64 -2.99 4.61
CA PHE A 151 -12.07 -3.07 4.36
C PHE A 151 -12.64 -4.36 4.94
N SER A 152 -13.81 -4.29 5.55
CA SER A 152 -14.67 -5.45 5.71
C SER A 152 -15.09 -5.94 4.32
N TRP A 153 -14.90 -7.23 4.03
CA TRP A 153 -15.09 -7.78 2.68
C TRP A 153 -16.45 -7.48 2.04
N PRO A 154 -17.58 -7.64 2.75
CA PRO A 154 -18.89 -7.35 2.16
C PRO A 154 -19.03 -5.90 1.70
N VAL A 155 -18.43 -4.95 2.44
CA VAL A 155 -18.48 -3.51 2.12
C VAL A 155 -17.65 -3.21 0.88
N LEU A 156 -16.41 -3.73 0.80
CA LEU A 156 -15.57 -3.57 -0.38
C LEU A 156 -16.24 -4.15 -1.63
N LYS A 157 -16.75 -5.37 -1.53
CA LYS A 157 -17.42 -6.06 -2.64
C LYS A 157 -18.62 -5.27 -3.16
N GLU A 158 -19.48 -4.80 -2.25
CA GLU A 158 -20.63 -3.97 -2.61
C GLU A 158 -20.21 -2.71 -3.36
N ALA A 159 -19.22 -1.97 -2.82
CA ALA A 159 -18.74 -0.74 -3.43
C ALA A 159 -18.13 -0.97 -4.82
N LEU A 160 -17.30 -2.00 -4.98
CA LEU A 160 -16.69 -2.36 -6.26
C LEU A 160 -17.74 -2.73 -7.32
N ILE A 161 -18.78 -3.50 -6.95
CA ILE A 161 -19.86 -3.88 -7.87
C ILE A 161 -20.71 -2.67 -8.23
N ALA A 162 -21.03 -1.80 -7.26
CA ALA A 162 -21.85 -0.62 -7.49
C ALA A 162 -21.18 0.39 -8.45
N LEU A 163 -19.84 0.46 -8.44
CA LEU A 163 -19.08 1.41 -9.23
C LEU A 163 -18.37 0.80 -10.45
N LYS A 164 -18.70 -0.44 -10.81
CA LYS A 164 -18.04 -1.20 -11.90
C LYS A 164 -18.07 -0.52 -13.27
N ASP A 165 -19.13 0.25 -13.55
CA ASP A 165 -19.35 0.90 -14.85
C ASP A 165 -18.67 2.29 -14.95
N GLN A 166 -17.89 2.69 -13.93
CA GLN A 166 -17.09 3.90 -13.98
C GLN A 166 -15.92 3.73 -14.96
N ASN A 167 -15.71 4.69 -15.86
CA ASN A 167 -14.62 4.65 -16.85
C ASN A 167 -13.23 4.57 -16.20
N SER A 168 -13.07 5.15 -15.01
CA SER A 168 -11.88 5.04 -14.16
C SER A 168 -12.36 5.03 -12.72
N CYS A 169 -12.02 3.98 -11.97
CA CYS A 169 -12.45 3.84 -10.58
C CYS A 169 -11.24 3.79 -9.64
N ASP A 170 -11.15 4.79 -8.76
CA ASP A 170 -10.10 4.94 -7.77
C ASP A 170 -10.68 4.88 -6.35
N PHE A 171 -9.86 4.46 -5.38
CA PHE A 171 -10.28 4.40 -3.98
C PHE A 171 -10.64 5.78 -3.45
N GLY A 172 -9.74 6.76 -3.56
CA GLY A 172 -9.95 8.10 -3.01
C GLY A 172 -11.10 8.87 -3.66
N LYS A 173 -11.23 8.77 -4.99
CA LYS A 173 -12.24 9.55 -5.74
C LYS A 173 -13.63 8.92 -5.74
N HIS A 174 -13.73 7.60 -5.61
CA HIS A 174 -14.98 6.90 -5.86
C HIS A 174 -15.40 5.99 -4.72
N ILE A 175 -14.53 5.05 -4.28
CA ILE A 175 -14.88 4.05 -3.28
C ILE A 175 -15.14 4.68 -1.90
N LEU A 176 -14.21 5.52 -1.41
CA LEU A 176 -14.35 6.14 -0.09
C LEU A 176 -15.55 7.08 -0.01
N PRO A 177 -15.80 7.97 -0.98
CA PRO A 177 -17.02 8.78 -1.02
C PRO A 177 -18.29 7.93 -1.05
N TYR A 178 -18.34 6.88 -1.88
CA TYR A 178 -19.47 5.95 -1.93
C TYR A 178 -19.74 5.31 -0.56
N CYS A 179 -18.71 4.76 0.09
CA CYS A 179 -18.85 4.15 1.41
C CYS A 179 -19.39 5.17 2.45
N LYS A 180 -18.92 6.42 2.37
CA LYS A 180 -19.40 7.49 3.23
C LYS A 180 -20.86 7.82 2.97
N GLU A 181 -21.28 7.98 1.72
CA GLU A 181 -22.68 8.24 1.34
C GLU A 181 -23.62 7.12 1.79
N LYS A 182 -23.15 5.89 1.80
CA LYS A 182 -23.88 4.71 2.33
C LYS A 182 -23.94 4.67 3.86
N GLY A 183 -23.32 5.60 4.55
CA GLY A 183 -23.30 5.66 6.00
C GLY A 183 -22.41 4.60 6.67
N GLN A 184 -21.48 4.02 5.92
CA GLN A 184 -20.48 3.10 6.44
C GLN A 184 -19.61 3.77 7.52
N ARG A 185 -19.06 2.96 8.41
CA ARG A 185 -18.21 3.42 9.52
C ARG A 185 -16.75 3.49 9.05
N LEU A 186 -16.31 4.68 8.68
CA LEU A 186 -14.95 4.96 8.25
C LEU A 186 -14.14 5.50 9.44
N PHE A 187 -12.96 4.93 9.68
CA PHE A 187 -12.05 5.37 10.75
C PHE A 187 -10.64 5.62 10.20
N ALA A 188 -9.95 6.57 10.80
CA ALA A 188 -8.55 6.84 10.55
C ALA A 188 -7.69 6.13 11.60
N TYR A 189 -6.78 5.28 11.16
CA TYR A 189 -5.72 4.72 11.98
C TYR A 189 -4.49 5.63 11.85
N GLU A 190 -4.17 6.37 12.90
CA GLU A 190 -3.01 7.26 12.90
C GLU A 190 -1.72 6.47 13.03
N TYR A 191 -0.89 6.54 12.00
CA TYR A 191 0.40 5.88 11.94
C TYR A 191 1.51 6.82 12.41
N ASN A 192 2.36 6.34 13.33
CA ASN A 192 3.42 7.12 13.98
C ASN A 192 4.81 6.56 13.64
N GLY A 193 5.04 6.13 12.41
CA GLY A 193 6.33 5.62 11.96
C GLY A 193 6.84 6.36 10.74
N TYR A 194 8.00 5.94 10.24
CA TYR A 194 8.53 6.45 8.98
C TYR A 194 7.62 6.06 7.81
N TRP A 195 7.28 7.04 6.99
CA TRP A 195 6.56 6.84 5.72
C TRP A 195 7.02 7.85 4.67
N LYS A 196 7.29 7.37 3.47
CA LYS A 196 7.66 8.19 2.32
C LYS A 196 6.98 7.68 1.05
N ASP A 197 6.26 8.56 0.38
CA ASP A 197 5.80 8.37 -0.99
C ASP A 197 6.94 8.74 -1.95
N VAL A 198 7.44 7.76 -2.71
CA VAL A 198 8.55 7.95 -3.66
C VAL A 198 8.08 8.13 -5.10
N GLY A 199 6.88 8.66 -5.29
CA GLY A 199 6.27 8.93 -6.60
C GLY A 199 6.95 10.02 -7.44
N THR A 200 7.98 10.72 -6.92
CA THR A 200 8.79 11.70 -7.65
C THR A 200 10.28 11.37 -7.56
N LEU A 201 11.07 11.84 -8.55
CA LEU A 201 12.53 11.67 -8.51
C LEU A 201 13.16 12.34 -7.28
N GLY A 202 12.60 13.48 -6.85
CA GLY A 202 13.05 14.19 -5.65
C GLY A 202 12.83 13.37 -4.39
N SER A 203 11.61 12.89 -4.14
CA SER A 203 11.30 12.08 -2.96
C SER A 203 12.02 10.73 -2.97
N TYR A 204 12.23 10.13 -4.15
CA TYR A 204 13.04 8.93 -4.31
C TYR A 204 14.51 9.18 -3.92
N TRP A 205 15.10 10.28 -4.39
CA TRP A 205 16.46 10.67 -4.02
C TRP A 205 16.58 10.96 -2.52
N GLU A 206 15.67 11.75 -1.96
CA GLU A 206 15.64 12.05 -0.52
C GLU A 206 15.55 10.78 0.33
N ALA A 207 14.66 9.84 -0.01
CA ALA A 207 14.54 8.58 0.70
C ALA A 207 15.85 7.77 0.70
N ASN A 208 16.62 7.81 -0.40
CA ASN A 208 17.94 7.19 -0.45
C ASN A 208 18.97 7.94 0.42
N MET A 209 18.91 9.28 0.44
CA MET A 209 19.84 10.09 1.24
C MET A 209 19.58 9.94 2.75
N GLU A 210 18.34 9.74 3.16
CA GLU A 210 17.98 9.49 4.58
C GLU A 210 18.53 8.16 5.10
N LEU A 211 18.81 7.18 4.22
CA LEU A 211 19.39 5.89 4.60
C LEU A 211 20.89 5.98 4.96
N ILE A 212 21.59 7.03 4.56
CA ILE A 212 23.04 7.19 4.84
C ILE A 212 23.33 7.92 6.14
N ASP A 213 22.32 8.30 6.90
CA ASP A 213 22.50 8.84 8.25
C ASP A 213 23.08 7.78 9.18
N ILE A 214 23.83 8.24 10.20
CA ILE A 214 24.46 7.33 11.17
C ILE A 214 23.43 6.47 11.89
N ILE A 215 22.26 7.05 12.19
CA ILE A 215 21.10 6.36 12.74
C ILE A 215 19.92 6.75 11.87
N PRO A 216 19.66 6.03 10.78
CA PRO A 216 18.54 6.34 9.90
C PRO A 216 17.22 6.05 10.62
N GLU A 217 16.23 6.92 10.43
CA GLU A 217 14.88 6.71 10.95
C GLU A 217 14.26 5.43 10.36
N PHE A 218 14.53 5.16 9.09
CA PHE A 218 14.19 3.91 8.42
C PHE A 218 15.42 2.99 8.35
N ASN A 219 15.54 2.07 9.30
CA ASN A 219 16.67 1.16 9.37
C ASN A 219 16.42 -0.13 8.56
N LEU A 220 17.23 -0.34 7.52
CA LEU A 220 17.18 -1.55 6.68
C LEU A 220 17.78 -2.79 7.38
N TYR A 221 18.62 -2.60 8.40
CA TYR A 221 19.41 -3.63 9.06
C TYR A 221 18.86 -4.02 10.44
N GLU A 222 17.61 -3.66 10.72
CA GLU A 222 16.98 -4.00 11.99
C GLU A 222 16.79 -5.52 12.12
N GLU A 223 17.37 -6.12 13.15
CA GLU A 223 17.39 -7.58 13.32
C GLU A 223 15.99 -8.18 13.56
N PHE A 224 15.13 -7.45 14.29
CA PHE A 224 13.80 -7.91 14.67
C PHE A 224 12.74 -7.66 13.60
N TRP A 225 13.05 -6.82 12.61
CA TRP A 225 12.14 -6.48 11.52
C TRP A 225 12.89 -6.37 10.19
N LYS A 226 13.35 -7.51 9.71
CA LYS A 226 14.11 -7.60 8.45
C LYS A 226 13.24 -7.29 7.25
N ILE A 227 13.80 -6.51 6.32
CA ILE A 227 13.24 -6.31 4.99
C ILE A 227 13.91 -7.33 4.07
N TYR A 228 13.10 -8.18 3.46
CA TYR A 228 13.56 -9.21 2.54
C TYR A 228 13.46 -8.71 1.10
N THR A 229 14.43 -9.08 0.29
CA THR A 229 14.43 -8.80 -1.15
C THR A 229 15.10 -9.93 -1.91
N LYS A 230 14.86 -9.99 -3.21
CA LYS A 230 15.62 -10.86 -4.10
C LYS A 230 16.99 -10.23 -4.33
N GLY A 231 18.03 -10.82 -3.75
CA GLY A 231 19.41 -10.43 -3.99
C GLY A 231 20.05 -11.30 -5.07
N ASP A 232 20.82 -10.66 -5.97
CA ASP A 232 21.70 -11.37 -6.88
C ASP A 232 23.03 -11.65 -6.18
N ILE A 233 23.66 -12.79 -6.46
CA ILE A 233 25.01 -13.07 -5.99
C ILE A 233 25.97 -12.24 -6.83
N ILE A 234 26.41 -11.13 -6.24
CA ILE A 234 27.41 -10.26 -6.86
C ILE A 234 28.76 -10.44 -6.16
N PRO A 235 29.90 -10.23 -6.86
CA PRO A 235 31.20 -10.27 -6.22
C PRO A 235 31.33 -9.13 -5.19
N PRO A 236 32.21 -9.31 -4.17
CA PRO A 236 32.47 -8.26 -3.21
C PRO A 236 33.01 -7.02 -3.90
N GLN A 237 32.65 -5.86 -3.38
CA GLN A 237 33.13 -4.59 -3.90
C GLN A 237 34.60 -4.39 -3.57
N TYR A 238 35.32 -3.79 -4.48
CA TYR A 238 36.68 -3.32 -4.28
C TYR A 238 36.71 -1.80 -4.29
N ILE A 239 37.14 -1.22 -3.16
CA ILE A 239 37.36 0.22 -3.04
C ILE A 239 38.88 0.44 -3.01
N SER A 240 39.39 1.19 -4.00
CA SER A 240 40.81 1.55 -4.05
C SER A 240 41.25 2.36 -2.84
N ALA A 241 42.51 2.23 -2.42
CA ALA A 241 43.08 3.01 -1.34
C ALA A 241 43.05 4.53 -1.60
N ASP A 242 42.99 4.95 -2.87
CA ASP A 242 42.95 6.35 -3.31
C ASP A 242 41.50 6.88 -3.43
N ALA A 243 40.50 6.06 -3.19
CA ALA A 243 39.12 6.48 -3.28
C ALA A 243 38.76 7.36 -2.08
N VAL A 244 38.12 8.48 -2.36
CA VAL A 244 37.53 9.35 -1.35
C VAL A 244 36.01 9.08 -1.33
N THR A 245 35.54 8.58 -0.21
CA THR A 245 34.10 8.34 -0.01
C THR A 245 33.62 9.18 1.16
N ASP A 246 32.51 9.88 0.97
CA ASP A 246 31.86 10.65 2.03
C ASP A 246 30.35 10.45 1.89
N LYS A 247 29.71 10.04 2.98
CA LYS A 247 28.25 9.83 3.08
C LYS A 247 27.68 9.03 1.90
N CYS A 248 28.11 7.80 1.71
CA CYS A 248 27.59 6.91 0.67
C CYS A 248 27.30 5.50 1.21
N LEU A 249 26.23 4.93 0.71
CA LEU A 249 25.98 3.49 0.77
C LEU A 249 26.59 2.85 -0.47
N ILE A 250 27.48 1.89 -0.24
CA ILE A 250 28.13 1.13 -1.28
C ILE A 250 27.63 -0.30 -1.14
N GLY A 251 26.77 -0.76 -2.10
CA GLY A 251 26.12 -2.06 -2.07
C GLY A 251 26.56 -2.96 -3.21
#